data_0bbf2626ba661df9eae293b6083088fe
#
_entry.id   0bbf2626ba661df9eae293b6083088fe
#
_cell.length_a   1.000
_cell.length_b   1.000
_cell.length_c   1.000
_cell.angle_alpha   90.00
_cell.angle_beta   90.00
_cell.angle_gamma   90.00
#
_symmetry.space_group_name_H-M   'P 1'
#
loop_
_entity.id
_entity.type
_entity.pdbx_description
1 polymer ?
#
loop_
_entity_poly.entity_id
_entity_poly.type
_entity_poly.pdbx_seq_one_letter_code
_entity_poly.pdbx_strand_id
1 'polypeptide(L)'
;MIKVAVLDDYQNAFEYIIDTNIYKDKYEFQIFNEPFNSEAEISIALQDFDALLIMRERTPITRSLIKNLPNLKYIMTSGMRNNAIDLETAKSKNIIVCGTEINPNPTAELAWTLILGLARNIKQEVDNMFQGYWQTSIGLELKGKMLGLIGLGKIGTQMALIGKAFGMQVSAWSENLDLTHANKIG
;
A
#
# COMPACT_ATOMS: atom_id res chain seq x y z
N MET A 1 7.98 -29.60 1.85
CA MET A 1 7.07 -28.54 1.34
C MET A 1 7.51 -27.24 1.98
N ILE A 2 7.56 -26.13 1.26
CA ILE A 2 7.95 -24.83 1.81
C ILE A 2 6.70 -24.20 2.42
N LYS A 3 6.76 -23.87 3.71
CA LYS A 3 5.65 -23.20 4.42
C LYS A 3 5.76 -21.69 4.26
N VAL A 4 4.72 -21.08 3.73
CA VAL A 4 4.65 -19.64 3.43
C VAL A 4 3.56 -19.00 4.27
N ALA A 5 3.93 -18.05 5.11
CA ALA A 5 2.97 -17.20 5.81
C ALA A 5 2.69 -15.94 4.97
N VAL A 6 1.43 -15.70 4.66
CA VAL A 6 0.95 -14.46 4.02
C VAL A 6 0.38 -13.58 5.11
N LEU A 7 1.05 -12.45 5.39
CA LEU A 7 0.66 -11.56 6.50
C LEU A 7 -0.17 -10.38 6.00
N ASP A 8 -1.05 -9.91 6.88
CA ASP A 8 -1.80 -8.66 6.69
C ASP A 8 -2.72 -8.63 5.47
N ASP A 9 -3.27 -9.78 5.07
CA ASP A 9 -4.23 -9.85 3.96
C ASP A 9 -5.65 -9.48 4.42
N TYR A 10 -5.83 -8.27 4.92
CA TYR A 10 -7.10 -7.76 5.49
C TYR A 10 -8.26 -7.77 4.49
N GLN A 11 -7.97 -7.90 3.20
CA GLN A 11 -8.96 -7.85 2.13
C GLN A 11 -9.29 -9.23 1.58
N ASN A 12 -8.67 -10.31 2.08
CA ASN A 12 -8.75 -11.67 1.51
C ASN A 12 -8.37 -11.68 0.02
N ALA A 13 -7.36 -10.87 -0.34
CA ALA A 13 -6.99 -10.66 -1.73
C ALA A 13 -6.10 -11.78 -2.28
N PHE A 14 -5.34 -12.45 -1.41
CA PHE A 14 -4.35 -13.44 -1.85
C PHE A 14 -4.97 -14.59 -2.63
N GLU A 15 -5.98 -15.25 -2.08
CA GLU A 15 -6.66 -16.38 -2.76
C GLU A 15 -7.49 -15.93 -3.97
N TYR A 16 -7.93 -14.67 -3.99
CA TYR A 16 -8.61 -14.12 -5.15
C TYR A 16 -7.67 -13.88 -6.34
N ILE A 17 -6.41 -13.54 -6.05
CA ILE A 17 -5.40 -13.20 -7.08
C ILE A 17 -4.57 -14.42 -7.48
N ILE A 18 -4.25 -15.30 -6.51
CA ILE A 18 -3.33 -16.44 -6.69
C ILE A 18 -4.12 -17.74 -6.59
N ASP A 19 -4.13 -18.52 -7.67
CA ASP A 19 -4.60 -19.91 -7.59
C ASP A 19 -3.53 -20.77 -6.88
N THR A 20 -3.73 -20.97 -5.60
CA THR A 20 -2.82 -21.74 -4.74
C THR A 20 -2.72 -23.21 -5.15
N ASN A 21 -3.75 -23.75 -5.86
CA ASN A 21 -3.73 -25.14 -6.32
C ASN A 21 -2.61 -25.44 -7.31
N ILE A 22 -2.17 -24.45 -8.09
CA ILE A 22 -1.06 -24.57 -9.03
C ILE A 22 0.26 -24.88 -8.28
N TYR A 23 0.35 -24.48 -7.02
CA TYR A 23 1.57 -24.51 -6.23
C TYR A 23 1.55 -25.56 -5.10
N LYS A 24 0.44 -26.26 -4.88
CA LYS A 24 0.20 -27.15 -3.74
C LYS A 24 1.23 -28.26 -3.52
N ASP A 25 1.91 -28.69 -4.60
CA ASP A 25 2.93 -29.74 -4.50
C ASP A 25 4.27 -29.24 -3.94
N LYS A 26 4.48 -27.91 -3.92
CA LYS A 26 5.74 -27.28 -3.50
C LYS A 26 5.59 -26.39 -2.29
N TYR A 27 4.45 -25.71 -2.15
CA TYR A 27 4.20 -24.67 -1.15
C TYR A 27 2.93 -24.96 -0.37
N GLU A 28 2.98 -24.69 0.92
CA GLU A 28 1.85 -24.64 1.83
C GLU A 28 1.65 -23.19 2.27
N PHE A 29 0.52 -22.60 1.92
CA PHE A 29 0.20 -21.22 2.27
C PHE A 29 -0.70 -21.17 3.49
N GLN A 30 -0.34 -20.34 4.46
CA GLN A 30 -1.23 -19.95 5.55
C GLN A 30 -1.40 -18.43 5.52
N ILE A 31 -2.65 -17.98 5.51
CA ILE A 31 -3.01 -16.57 5.35
C ILE A 31 -3.46 -16.04 6.70
N PHE A 32 -2.89 -14.89 7.07
CA PHE A 32 -3.23 -14.16 8.29
C PHE A 32 -3.93 -12.86 7.88
N ASN A 33 -5.24 -12.80 8.11
CA ASN A 33 -6.11 -11.72 7.67
C ASN A 33 -6.26 -10.62 8.73
N GLU A 34 -5.82 -10.90 9.95
CA GLU A 34 -5.88 -9.99 11.08
C GLU A 34 -4.48 -9.60 11.55
N PRO A 35 -4.29 -8.40 12.08
CA PRO A 35 -3.01 -8.00 12.64
C PRO A 35 -2.72 -8.78 13.93
N PHE A 36 -1.47 -9.07 14.17
CA PHE A 36 -1.05 -9.62 15.45
C PHE A 36 -1.00 -8.52 16.52
N ASN A 37 -1.31 -8.88 17.76
CA ASN A 37 -1.34 -7.94 18.88
C ASN A 37 0.05 -7.69 19.50
N SER A 38 1.02 -8.58 19.25
CA SER A 38 2.37 -8.46 19.81
C SER A 38 3.41 -9.23 18.99
N GLU A 39 4.69 -8.85 19.15
CA GLU A 39 5.81 -9.58 18.54
C GLU A 39 5.96 -11.01 19.10
N ALA A 40 5.58 -11.23 20.37
CA ALA A 40 5.58 -12.56 20.96
C ALA A 40 4.56 -13.49 20.27
N GLU A 41 3.37 -12.98 19.98
CA GLU A 41 2.34 -13.72 19.24
C GLU A 41 2.81 -14.06 17.82
N ILE A 42 3.39 -13.09 17.10
CA ILE A 42 3.98 -13.31 15.77
C ILE A 42 5.07 -14.39 15.84
N SER A 43 5.98 -14.32 16.82
CA SER A 43 7.08 -15.26 16.95
C SER A 43 6.58 -16.70 17.12
N ILE A 44 5.53 -16.89 17.92
CA ILE A 44 4.92 -18.22 18.13
C ILE A 44 4.21 -18.68 16.85
N ALA A 45 3.43 -17.81 16.23
CA ALA A 45 2.64 -18.16 15.06
C ALA A 45 3.51 -18.51 13.84
N LEU A 46 4.68 -17.86 13.70
CA LEU A 46 5.51 -17.96 12.50
C LEU A 46 6.76 -18.85 12.65
N GLN A 47 7.02 -19.47 13.79
CA GLN A 47 8.24 -20.24 14.06
C GLN A 47 8.49 -21.39 13.07
N ASP A 48 7.43 -21.97 12.51
CA ASP A 48 7.52 -23.13 11.61
C ASP A 48 7.56 -22.75 10.12
N PHE A 49 7.55 -21.45 9.79
CA PHE A 49 7.50 -21.00 8.40
C PHE A 49 8.89 -20.78 7.81
N ASP A 50 9.04 -21.19 6.54
CA ASP A 50 10.25 -20.99 5.74
C ASP A 50 10.27 -19.61 5.06
N ALA A 51 9.09 -19.06 4.77
CA ALA A 51 8.93 -17.81 4.01
C ALA A 51 7.81 -16.94 4.56
N LEU A 52 8.04 -15.62 4.53
CA LEU A 52 7.04 -14.61 4.81
C LEU A 52 6.73 -13.83 3.53
N LEU A 53 5.45 -13.67 3.21
CA LEU A 53 4.95 -12.73 2.22
C LEU A 53 4.25 -11.61 2.99
N ILE A 54 4.84 -10.40 2.96
CA ILE A 54 4.40 -9.28 3.79
C ILE A 54 3.88 -8.13 2.93
N MET A 55 2.87 -7.44 3.47
CA MET A 55 2.21 -6.33 2.79
C MET A 55 2.76 -5.00 3.29
N ARG A 56 3.73 -4.45 2.54
CA ARG A 56 4.33 -3.15 2.87
C ARG A 56 4.88 -3.14 4.31
N GLU A 57 4.80 -2.00 4.99
CA GLU A 57 5.27 -1.78 6.35
C GLU A 57 4.21 -2.10 7.43
N ARG A 58 3.19 -2.95 7.13
CA ARG A 58 2.11 -3.25 8.08
C ARG A 58 2.62 -3.98 9.33
N THR A 59 3.34 -5.06 9.13
CA THR A 59 3.98 -5.82 10.22
C THR A 59 5.48 -5.54 10.23
N PRO A 60 6.04 -5.00 11.33
CA PRO A 60 7.47 -4.83 11.49
C PRO A 60 8.21 -6.17 11.60
N ILE A 61 9.17 -6.41 10.72
CA ILE A 61 10.04 -7.59 10.75
C ILE A 61 11.36 -7.20 11.43
N THR A 62 11.28 -7.11 12.74
CA THR A 62 12.34 -6.61 13.60
C THR A 62 13.50 -7.60 13.74
N ARG A 63 14.63 -7.11 14.29
CA ARG A 63 15.79 -7.93 14.65
C ARG A 63 15.42 -9.07 15.61
N SER A 64 14.61 -8.78 16.61
CA SER A 64 14.16 -9.77 17.61
C SER A 64 13.27 -10.82 16.96
N LEU A 65 12.31 -10.41 16.16
CA LEU A 65 11.44 -11.32 15.43
C LEU A 65 12.25 -12.27 14.52
N ILE A 66 13.14 -11.73 13.69
CA ILE A 66 13.99 -12.54 12.79
C ILE A 66 14.83 -13.57 13.58
N LYS A 67 15.32 -13.20 14.77
CA LYS A 67 16.07 -14.11 15.62
C LYS A 67 15.23 -15.28 16.15
N ASN A 68 13.96 -15.04 16.39
CA ASN A 68 13.00 -16.01 16.93
C ASN A 68 12.37 -16.91 15.86
N LEU A 69 12.68 -16.69 14.58
CA LEU A 69 12.18 -17.50 13.45
C LEU A 69 13.31 -18.41 12.90
N PRO A 70 13.49 -19.62 13.47
CA PRO A 70 14.65 -20.47 13.15
C PRO A 70 14.61 -21.03 11.74
N ASN A 71 13.43 -21.21 11.18
CA ASN A 71 13.23 -21.82 9.85
C ASN A 71 13.20 -20.81 8.70
N LEU A 72 13.15 -19.50 9.02
CA LEU A 72 12.95 -18.45 8.03
C LEU A 72 14.13 -18.33 7.05
N LYS A 73 13.83 -18.42 5.75
CA LYS A 73 14.77 -18.35 4.63
C LYS A 73 14.47 -17.23 3.65
N TYR A 74 13.19 -16.83 3.57
CA TYR A 74 12.73 -15.86 2.58
C TYR A 74 11.78 -14.83 3.20
N ILE A 75 11.98 -13.56 2.84
CA ILE A 75 11.03 -12.48 3.12
C ILE A 75 10.72 -11.81 1.78
N MET A 76 9.46 -11.86 1.37
CA MET A 76 8.95 -11.21 0.17
C MET A 76 8.04 -10.06 0.58
N THR A 77 8.32 -8.84 0.11
CA THR A 77 7.51 -7.66 0.42
C THR A 77 6.88 -7.08 -0.83
N SER A 78 5.65 -6.62 -0.73
CA SER A 78 5.05 -5.80 -1.78
C SER A 78 5.71 -4.42 -1.82
N GLY A 79 6.40 -4.13 -2.94
CA GLY A 79 7.24 -2.94 -3.12
C GLY A 79 8.72 -3.21 -2.89
N MET A 80 9.57 -2.46 -3.63
CA MET A 80 11.04 -2.62 -3.61
C MET A 80 11.73 -2.11 -2.35
N ARG A 81 11.04 -1.28 -1.55
CA ARG A 81 11.57 -0.71 -0.30
C ARG A 81 10.59 -0.99 0.82
N ASN A 82 11.11 -1.49 1.93
CA ASN A 82 10.34 -1.70 3.15
C ASN A 82 11.25 -1.40 4.36
N ASN A 83 11.01 -0.27 5.00
CA ASN A 83 11.80 0.19 6.13
C ASN A 83 11.47 -0.56 7.44
N ALA A 84 10.43 -1.37 7.44
CA ALA A 84 10.03 -2.17 8.59
C ALA A 84 10.78 -3.52 8.68
N ILE A 85 11.69 -3.82 7.74
CA ILE A 85 12.52 -5.04 7.76
C ILE A 85 13.93 -4.71 8.24
N ASP A 86 14.43 -5.42 9.27
CA ASP A 86 15.84 -5.37 9.67
C ASP A 86 16.70 -6.17 8.68
N LEU A 87 17.13 -5.48 7.62
CA LEU A 87 17.90 -6.08 6.52
C LEU A 87 19.28 -6.58 6.97
N GLU A 88 19.89 -5.96 7.98
CA GLU A 88 21.20 -6.38 8.50
C GLU A 88 21.10 -7.76 9.16
N THR A 89 20.09 -7.94 10.00
CA THR A 89 19.85 -9.24 10.64
C THR A 89 19.43 -10.30 9.63
N ALA A 90 18.57 -9.96 8.67
CA ALA A 90 18.20 -10.89 7.60
C ALA A 90 19.42 -11.36 6.83
N LYS A 91 20.30 -10.42 6.42
CA LYS A 91 21.57 -10.74 5.73
C LYS A 91 22.48 -11.61 6.58
N SER A 92 22.66 -11.31 7.88
CA SER A 92 23.52 -12.07 8.78
C SER A 92 23.08 -13.52 8.98
N LYS A 93 21.78 -13.77 8.81
CA LYS A 93 21.16 -15.11 8.86
C LYS A 93 21.00 -15.78 7.50
N ASN A 94 21.55 -15.20 6.42
CA ASN A 94 21.38 -15.66 5.05
C ASN A 94 19.92 -15.75 4.59
N ILE A 95 19.04 -14.89 5.12
CA ILE A 95 17.66 -14.78 4.68
C ILE A 95 17.61 -13.92 3.43
N ILE A 96 17.00 -14.43 2.38
CA ILE A 96 16.81 -13.71 1.13
C ILE A 96 15.62 -12.77 1.27
N VAL A 97 15.86 -11.47 1.04
CA VAL A 97 14.80 -10.46 1.03
C VAL A 97 14.60 -9.94 -0.39
N CYS A 98 13.38 -10.02 -0.90
CA CYS A 98 13.02 -9.52 -2.22
C CYS A 98 11.72 -8.70 -2.17
N GLY A 99 11.58 -7.81 -3.13
CA GLY A 99 10.40 -6.96 -3.28
C GLY A 99 9.86 -6.98 -4.71
N THR A 100 8.64 -6.47 -4.87
CA THR A 100 7.99 -6.33 -6.17
C THR A 100 8.06 -4.90 -6.69
N GLU A 101 7.83 -4.71 -7.98
CA GLU A 101 7.56 -3.39 -8.52
C GLU A 101 6.26 -2.80 -7.95
N ILE A 102 6.18 -1.48 -7.97
CA ILE A 102 5.03 -0.73 -7.47
C ILE A 102 4.25 -0.17 -8.66
N ASN A 103 2.95 -0.45 -8.71
CA ASN A 103 2.02 0.28 -9.55
C ASN A 103 1.48 1.50 -8.78
N PRO A 104 1.79 2.75 -9.19
CA PRO A 104 1.34 3.96 -8.51
C PRO A 104 -0.12 4.33 -8.83
N ASN A 105 -0.70 3.77 -9.90
CA ASN A 105 -2.01 4.16 -10.41
C ASN A 105 -3.14 4.03 -9.38
N PRO A 106 -3.32 2.90 -8.68
CA PRO A 106 -4.41 2.75 -7.72
C PRO A 106 -4.39 3.79 -6.60
N THR A 107 -3.19 4.23 -6.17
CA THR A 107 -3.06 5.26 -5.13
C THR A 107 -3.55 6.62 -5.64
N ALA A 108 -3.19 7.01 -6.87
CA ALA A 108 -3.64 8.26 -7.46
C ALA A 108 -5.16 8.22 -7.74
N GLU A 109 -5.68 7.09 -8.21
CA GLU A 109 -7.12 6.89 -8.45
C GLU A 109 -7.92 7.02 -7.16
N LEU A 110 -7.49 6.37 -6.08
CA LEU A 110 -8.16 6.50 -4.78
C LEU A 110 -8.10 7.94 -4.25
N ALA A 111 -6.94 8.60 -4.35
CA ALA A 111 -6.81 10.00 -3.92
C ALA A 111 -7.77 10.91 -4.68
N TRP A 112 -7.90 10.77 -6.00
CA TRP A 112 -8.85 11.53 -6.80
C TRP A 112 -10.30 11.16 -6.50
N THR A 113 -10.60 9.89 -6.25
CA THR A 113 -11.94 9.46 -5.81
C THR A 113 -12.35 10.18 -4.53
N LEU A 114 -11.44 10.28 -3.55
CA LEU A 114 -11.70 10.99 -2.30
C LEU A 114 -11.84 12.51 -2.49
N ILE A 115 -10.98 13.14 -3.30
CA ILE A 115 -11.04 14.57 -3.61
C ILE A 115 -12.39 14.90 -4.28
N LEU A 116 -12.77 14.13 -5.31
CA LEU A 116 -14.04 14.35 -6.01
C LEU A 116 -15.24 14.05 -5.11
N GLY A 117 -15.17 12.99 -4.30
CA GLY A 117 -16.20 12.64 -3.34
C GLY A 117 -16.45 13.75 -2.33
N LEU A 118 -15.38 14.36 -1.80
CA LEU A 118 -15.47 15.52 -0.90
C LEU A 118 -15.97 16.78 -1.62
N ALA A 119 -15.41 17.09 -2.79
CA ALA A 119 -15.80 18.28 -3.56
C ALA A 119 -17.27 18.26 -3.98
N ARG A 120 -17.84 17.08 -4.19
CA ARG A 120 -19.23 16.92 -4.63
C ARG A 120 -20.17 16.43 -3.51
N ASN A 121 -19.70 16.39 -2.24
CA ASN A 121 -20.49 15.94 -1.09
C ASN A 121 -21.14 14.55 -1.30
N ILE A 122 -20.45 13.62 -2.03
CA ILE A 122 -21.06 12.36 -2.50
C ILE A 122 -21.64 11.54 -1.35
N LYS A 123 -20.91 11.42 -0.22
CA LYS A 123 -21.43 10.66 0.93
C LYS A 123 -22.76 11.24 1.44
N GLN A 124 -22.80 12.54 1.64
CA GLN A 124 -24.00 13.22 2.14
C GLN A 124 -25.18 13.07 1.17
N GLU A 125 -24.94 13.27 -0.12
CA GLU A 125 -26.00 13.16 -1.13
C GLU A 125 -26.52 11.72 -1.25
N VAL A 126 -25.64 10.71 -1.16
CA VAL A 126 -26.05 9.30 -1.12
C VAL A 126 -26.89 8.99 0.11
N ASP A 127 -26.45 9.40 1.31
CA ASP A 127 -27.18 9.19 2.55
C ASP A 127 -28.57 9.86 2.50
N ASN A 128 -28.63 11.08 1.98
CA ASN A 128 -29.88 11.83 1.83
C ASN A 128 -30.83 11.18 0.82
N MET A 129 -30.30 10.65 -0.29
CA MET A 129 -31.13 9.90 -1.25
C MET A 129 -31.79 8.66 -0.62
N PHE A 130 -31.08 7.92 0.23
CA PHE A 130 -31.69 6.81 0.97
C PHE A 130 -32.80 7.24 1.94
N GLN A 131 -32.78 8.49 2.37
CA GLN A 131 -33.81 9.09 3.22
C GLN A 131 -34.93 9.78 2.43
N GLY A 132 -34.91 9.71 1.10
CA GLY A 132 -35.92 10.31 0.22
C GLY A 132 -35.68 11.78 -0.13
N TYR A 133 -34.53 12.35 0.21
CA TYR A 133 -34.14 13.71 -0.19
C TYR A 133 -33.40 13.71 -1.53
N TRP A 134 -33.46 14.86 -2.23
CA TRP A 134 -32.85 15.01 -3.55
C TRP A 134 -32.15 16.37 -3.67
N GLN A 135 -30.89 16.36 -4.15
CA GLN A 135 -30.09 17.57 -4.40
C GLN A 135 -30.02 18.51 -3.19
N THR A 136 -29.52 18.02 -2.07
CA THR A 136 -29.56 18.74 -0.79
C THR A 136 -28.37 19.68 -0.58
N SER A 137 -27.31 19.57 -1.40
CA SER A 137 -26.12 20.40 -1.28
C SER A 137 -25.59 20.87 -2.63
N ILE A 138 -24.77 21.93 -2.59
CA ILE A 138 -24.04 22.44 -3.75
C ILE A 138 -22.57 22.06 -3.57
N GLY A 139 -22.03 21.26 -4.52
CA GLY A 139 -20.64 20.86 -4.51
C GLY A 139 -19.68 21.96 -4.93
N LEU A 140 -18.40 21.77 -4.65
CA LEU A 140 -17.31 22.66 -5.05
C LEU A 140 -16.84 22.32 -6.47
N GLU A 141 -16.69 23.32 -7.34
CA GLU A 141 -16.02 23.21 -8.63
C GLU A 141 -14.49 23.25 -8.42
N LEU A 142 -13.75 22.33 -9.07
CA LEU A 142 -12.30 22.26 -8.96
C LEU A 142 -11.55 23.20 -9.91
N LYS A 143 -12.17 23.57 -11.06
CA LYS A 143 -11.56 24.48 -12.03
C LYS A 143 -11.14 25.79 -11.37
N GLY A 144 -9.89 26.22 -11.65
CA GLY A 144 -9.30 27.42 -11.06
C GLY A 144 -8.85 27.30 -9.61
N LYS A 145 -9.12 26.18 -8.92
CA LYS A 145 -8.64 25.95 -7.55
C LYS A 145 -7.18 25.50 -7.57
N MET A 146 -6.49 25.68 -6.44
CA MET A 146 -5.11 25.28 -6.23
C MET A 146 -5.04 23.84 -5.69
N LEU A 147 -4.28 22.98 -6.35
CA LEU A 147 -3.85 21.69 -5.84
C LEU A 147 -2.42 21.80 -5.31
N GLY A 148 -2.27 21.73 -3.98
CA GLY A 148 -0.98 21.67 -3.33
C GLY A 148 -0.50 20.23 -3.19
N LEU A 149 0.73 19.94 -3.62
CA LEU A 149 1.34 18.61 -3.52
C LEU A 149 2.59 18.65 -2.64
N ILE A 150 2.65 17.79 -1.64
CA ILE A 150 3.86 17.53 -0.87
C ILE A 150 4.52 16.29 -1.46
N GLY A 151 5.54 16.52 -2.30
CA GLY A 151 6.21 15.52 -3.12
C GLY A 151 5.71 15.47 -4.56
N LEU A 152 6.66 15.52 -5.51
CA LEU A 152 6.42 15.42 -6.96
C LEU A 152 7.10 14.18 -7.56
N GLY A 153 7.02 13.05 -6.83
CA GLY A 153 7.46 11.74 -7.31
C GLY A 153 6.41 11.10 -8.24
N LYS A 154 6.46 9.77 -8.40
CA LYS A 154 5.56 9.03 -9.31
C LYS A 154 4.08 9.32 -9.08
N ILE A 155 3.62 9.30 -7.82
CA ILE A 155 2.22 9.58 -7.46
C ILE A 155 1.90 11.06 -7.63
N GLY A 156 2.74 11.96 -7.07
CA GLY A 156 2.53 13.40 -7.17
C GLY A 156 2.46 13.90 -8.61
N THR A 157 3.27 13.33 -9.50
CA THR A 157 3.22 13.62 -10.95
C THR A 157 1.85 13.25 -11.55
N GLN A 158 1.32 12.08 -11.23
CA GLN A 158 -0.01 11.68 -11.71
C GLN A 158 -1.10 12.60 -11.16
N MET A 159 -1.03 12.91 -9.86
CA MET A 159 -1.96 13.86 -9.23
C MET A 159 -1.93 15.22 -9.91
N ALA A 160 -0.72 15.74 -10.23
CA ALA A 160 -0.55 17.01 -10.93
C ALA A 160 -1.20 17.00 -12.31
N LEU A 161 -0.93 15.96 -13.13
CA LEU A 161 -1.47 15.85 -14.47
C LEU A 161 -3.01 15.79 -14.49
N ILE A 162 -3.59 15.00 -13.58
CA ILE A 162 -5.05 14.89 -13.45
C ILE A 162 -5.64 16.21 -12.94
N GLY A 163 -5.01 16.87 -11.95
CA GLY A 163 -5.44 18.18 -11.47
C GLY A 163 -5.48 19.24 -12.55
N LYS A 164 -4.47 19.24 -13.44
CA LYS A 164 -4.43 20.13 -14.60
C LYS A 164 -5.55 19.80 -15.61
N ALA A 165 -5.88 18.53 -15.80
CA ALA A 165 -7.00 18.12 -16.65
C ALA A 165 -8.35 18.62 -16.09
N PHE A 166 -8.49 18.78 -14.77
CA PHE A 166 -9.63 19.45 -14.14
C PHE A 166 -9.54 20.97 -14.17
N GLY A 167 -8.53 21.56 -14.82
CA GLY A 167 -8.32 23.02 -14.87
C GLY A 167 -7.88 23.65 -13.57
N MET A 168 -7.28 22.86 -12.67
CA MET A 168 -6.69 23.37 -11.42
C MET A 168 -5.32 24.00 -11.67
N GLN A 169 -4.94 24.93 -10.81
CA GLN A 169 -3.55 25.36 -10.67
C GLN A 169 -2.83 24.35 -9.77
N VAL A 170 -1.60 23.98 -10.12
CA VAL A 170 -0.83 23.00 -9.35
C VAL A 170 0.40 23.67 -8.75
N SER A 171 0.62 23.43 -7.47
CA SER A 171 1.83 23.82 -6.76
C SER A 171 2.42 22.59 -6.07
N ALA A 172 3.72 22.37 -6.18
CA ALA A 172 4.40 21.25 -5.55
C ALA A 172 5.57 21.72 -4.69
N TRP A 173 5.74 21.06 -3.55
CA TRP A 173 6.89 21.20 -2.70
C TRP A 173 7.55 19.84 -2.44
N SER A 174 8.86 19.79 -2.45
CA SER A 174 9.63 18.62 -2.00
C SER A 174 11.01 19.12 -1.56
N GLU A 175 11.60 18.47 -0.55
CA GLU A 175 12.95 18.78 -0.09
C GLU A 175 14.00 18.70 -1.23
N ASN A 176 13.82 17.71 -2.12
CA ASN A 176 14.71 17.49 -3.27
C ASN A 176 13.91 17.63 -4.59
N LEU A 177 13.24 18.77 -4.76
CA LEU A 177 12.43 19.03 -5.94
C LEU A 177 13.32 19.19 -7.19
N ASP A 178 13.13 18.33 -8.18
CA ASP A 178 13.72 18.51 -9.50
C ASP A 178 12.91 19.54 -10.30
N LEU A 179 13.46 20.74 -10.42
CA LEU A 179 12.83 21.85 -11.16
C LEU A 179 12.65 21.53 -12.64
N THR A 180 13.54 20.75 -13.24
CA THR A 180 13.41 20.33 -14.65
C THR A 180 12.20 19.42 -14.83
N HIS A 181 12.02 18.48 -13.91
CA HIS A 181 10.84 17.60 -13.88
C HIS A 181 9.56 18.40 -13.61
N ALA A 182 9.59 19.31 -12.63
CA ALA A 182 8.44 20.15 -12.30
C ALA A 182 8.00 21.01 -13.51
N ASN A 183 8.95 21.66 -14.19
CA ASN A 183 8.67 22.49 -15.36
C ASN A 183 8.13 21.69 -16.57
N LYS A 184 8.48 20.41 -16.71
CA LYS A 184 7.91 19.53 -17.74
C LYS A 184 6.44 19.19 -17.51
N ILE A 185 6.06 19.13 -16.24
CA ILE A 185 4.66 18.88 -15.84
C ILE A 185 3.85 20.18 -15.97
N GLY A 186 4.50 21.33 -15.83
CA GLY A 186 3.98 22.70 -15.99
C GLY A 186 3.39 23.26 -14.72
#